data_349f836ba91da48ee0736882dd4e6903
#
_entry.id   349f836ba91da48ee0736882dd4e6903
#
_cell.length_a   1.000
_cell.length_b   1.000
_cell.length_c   1.000
_cell.angle_alpha   90.00
_cell.angle_beta   90.00
_cell.angle_gamma   90.00
#
_symmetry.space_group_name_H-M   'P 1'
#
loop_
_entity.id
_entity.type
_entity.pdbx_description
1 polymer ?
#
loop_
_entity_poly.entity_id
_entity_poly.type
_entity_poly.pdbx_seq_one_letter_code
_entity_poly.pdbx_strand_id
1 'polypeptide(L)'
;MNQVNVTQGKEIELFFRQWLRSPKSMGSIIPSSRWLARAVADQVVWQPGQVVVELGAGTGAISQALTDSGLPPEAMMMIELDRSLFEYLRERFPQMRVVNGDATRLVDILRQQGVGEVGTVISGLPMVNMPLAFQRAIVEQGLAAIAPGGCMLQYSYSPIAPIPAKKLGVDVKLVKFVLRNLPPATVWRYRRADGAGS
;
A
#
# COMPACT_ATOMS: atom_id res chain seq x y z
N MET A 1 15.77 15.02 19.08
CA MET A 1 15.20 13.89 18.30
C MET A 1 14.39 14.30 17.06
N ASN A 2 14.20 15.58 16.75
CA ASN A 2 13.28 16.02 15.66
C ASN A 2 13.92 16.33 14.29
N GLN A 3 15.23 16.45 14.17
CA GLN A 3 15.86 16.82 12.88
C GLN A 3 16.03 15.62 11.91
N VAL A 4 16.21 14.41 12.39
CA VAL A 4 16.38 13.21 11.56
C VAL A 4 15.09 12.85 10.81
N ASN A 5 13.92 13.02 11.44
CA ASN A 5 12.62 12.71 10.82
C ASN A 5 12.22 13.68 9.71
N VAL A 6 12.59 14.96 9.79
CA VAL A 6 12.27 15.97 8.77
C VAL A 6 13.09 15.77 7.50
N THR A 7 14.34 15.36 7.63
CA THR A 7 15.22 15.08 6.48
C THR A 7 14.78 13.83 5.73
N GLN A 8 14.42 12.77 6.44
CA GLN A 8 13.88 11.54 5.85
C GLN A 8 12.58 11.77 5.06
N GLY A 9 11.63 12.54 5.61
CA GLY A 9 10.39 12.85 4.91
C GLY A 9 10.61 13.59 3.58
N LYS A 10 11.56 14.53 3.55
CA LYS A 10 11.93 15.26 2.32
C LYS A 10 12.61 14.37 1.28
N GLU A 11 13.42 13.42 1.71
CA GLU A 11 14.06 12.44 0.81
C GLU A 11 13.04 11.49 0.18
N ILE A 12 12.05 11.03 0.95
CA ILE A 12 10.93 10.21 0.44
C ILE A 12 10.13 11.01 -0.60
N GLU A 13 9.73 12.22 -0.26
CA GLU A 13 8.97 13.08 -1.16
C GLU A 13 9.74 13.36 -2.46
N LEU A 14 11.04 13.64 -2.36
CA LEU A 14 11.90 13.85 -3.52
C LEU A 14 12.02 12.59 -4.38
N PHE A 15 12.21 11.43 -3.75
CA PHE A 15 12.25 10.13 -4.42
C PHE A 15 10.92 9.85 -5.15
N PHE A 16 9.79 10.07 -4.48
CA PHE A 16 8.46 9.89 -5.06
C PHE A 16 8.20 10.85 -6.23
N ARG A 17 8.53 12.13 -6.08
CA ARG A 17 8.40 13.12 -7.15
C ARG A 17 9.27 12.77 -8.35
N GLN A 18 10.48 12.28 -8.12
CA GLN A 18 11.39 11.86 -9.18
C GLN A 18 10.88 10.59 -9.88
N TRP A 19 10.32 9.64 -9.12
CA TRP A 19 9.67 8.45 -9.65
C TRP A 19 8.44 8.79 -10.48
N LEU A 20 7.58 9.70 -10.03
CA LEU A 20 6.42 10.18 -10.77
C LEU A 20 6.79 10.95 -12.05
N ARG A 21 7.91 11.68 -12.05
CA ARG A 21 8.38 12.43 -13.23
C ARG A 21 9.07 11.57 -14.28
N SER A 22 9.58 10.43 -13.92
CA SER A 22 10.33 9.54 -14.81
C SER A 22 9.87 8.09 -14.71
N PRO A 23 8.60 7.80 -14.96
CA PRO A 23 8.05 6.45 -14.81
C PRO A 23 8.72 5.42 -15.72
N LYS A 24 9.26 5.85 -16.87
CA LYS A 24 9.94 4.98 -17.83
C LYS A 24 11.35 4.53 -17.37
N SER A 25 12.01 5.29 -16.53
CA SER A 25 13.39 5.00 -16.08
C SER A 25 13.44 4.13 -14.83
N MET A 26 12.34 4.03 -14.07
CA MET A 26 12.28 3.29 -12.80
C MET A 26 11.14 2.27 -12.70
N GLY A 27 10.64 1.81 -13.85
CA GLY A 27 9.52 0.85 -13.92
C GLY A 27 8.17 1.58 -14.04
N SER A 28 7.57 1.46 -15.21
CA SER A 28 6.36 2.16 -15.66
C SER A 28 5.28 2.27 -14.60
N ILE A 29 4.73 3.49 -14.42
CA ILE A 29 3.35 3.63 -13.93
C ILE A 29 2.44 3.13 -15.07
N ILE A 30 2.34 1.82 -15.21
CA ILE A 30 1.24 1.24 -15.96
C ILE A 30 0.10 1.21 -14.97
N PRO A 31 -1.04 1.87 -15.26
CA PRO A 31 -2.22 1.74 -14.42
C PRO A 31 -2.45 0.25 -14.16
N SER A 32 -2.67 -0.12 -12.90
CA SER A 32 -2.94 -1.51 -12.54
C SER A 32 -4.06 -2.03 -13.42
N SER A 33 -3.77 -3.09 -14.19
CA SER A 33 -4.79 -3.63 -15.08
C SER A 33 -5.97 -4.16 -14.26
N ARG A 34 -7.15 -4.27 -14.88
CA ARG A 34 -8.33 -4.90 -14.25
C ARG A 34 -8.02 -6.30 -13.69
N TRP A 35 -7.06 -7.01 -14.29
CA TRP A 35 -6.66 -8.34 -13.86
C TRP A 35 -5.82 -8.30 -12.57
N LEU A 36 -4.91 -7.33 -12.47
CA LEU A 36 -4.15 -7.12 -11.23
C LEU A 36 -5.06 -6.62 -10.12
N ALA A 37 -5.90 -5.64 -10.40
CA ALA A 37 -6.84 -5.08 -9.45
C ALA A 37 -7.77 -6.17 -8.88
N ARG A 38 -8.34 -7.03 -9.74
CA ARG A 38 -9.14 -8.17 -9.30
C ARG A 38 -8.32 -9.16 -8.47
N ALA A 39 -7.09 -9.47 -8.91
CA ALA A 39 -6.21 -10.38 -8.19
C ALA A 39 -5.85 -9.90 -6.78
N VAL A 40 -5.72 -8.58 -6.57
CA VAL A 40 -5.54 -7.98 -5.25
C VAL A 40 -6.84 -8.07 -4.45
N ALA A 41 -7.98 -7.70 -5.06
CA ALA A 41 -9.29 -7.74 -4.41
C ALA A 41 -9.63 -9.13 -3.87
N ASP A 42 -9.34 -10.19 -4.63
CA ASP A 42 -9.55 -11.58 -4.23
C ASP A 42 -8.72 -12.01 -2.99
N GLN A 43 -7.73 -11.21 -2.58
CA GLN A 43 -6.85 -11.50 -1.44
C GLN A 43 -7.13 -10.64 -0.21
N VAL A 44 -8.02 -9.66 -0.32
CA VAL A 44 -8.37 -8.77 0.78
C VAL A 44 -9.12 -9.55 1.87
N VAL A 45 -8.69 -9.32 3.11
CA VAL A 45 -9.37 -9.77 4.32
C VAL A 45 -10.06 -8.55 4.93
N TRP A 46 -11.37 -8.62 5.07
CA TRP A 46 -12.17 -7.52 5.60
C TRP A 46 -13.43 -8.05 6.26
N GLN A 47 -13.84 -7.42 7.35
CA GLN A 47 -15.08 -7.67 8.07
C GLN A 47 -15.84 -6.36 8.28
N PRO A 48 -17.17 -6.37 8.42
CA PRO A 48 -17.94 -5.17 8.76
C PRO A 48 -17.36 -4.45 9.99
N GLY A 49 -17.19 -3.14 9.87
CA GLY A 49 -16.55 -2.30 10.89
C GLY A 49 -15.03 -2.10 10.71
N GLN A 50 -14.39 -2.90 9.86
CA GLN A 50 -12.97 -2.71 9.53
C GLN A 50 -12.80 -1.80 8.30
N VAL A 51 -11.60 -1.26 8.15
CA VAL A 51 -11.16 -0.46 6.99
C VAL A 51 -10.11 -1.22 6.19
N VAL A 52 -10.15 -1.08 4.87
CA VAL A 52 -9.08 -1.47 3.95
C VAL A 52 -8.30 -0.22 3.57
N VAL A 53 -6.98 -0.25 3.74
CA VAL A 53 -6.10 0.89 3.48
C VAL A 53 -5.24 0.62 2.24
N GLU A 54 -5.22 1.54 1.29
CA GLU A 54 -4.31 1.52 0.14
C GLU A 54 -3.23 2.60 0.30
N LEU A 55 -1.95 2.19 0.25
CA LEU A 55 -0.78 3.05 0.30
C LEU A 55 -0.24 3.30 -1.11
N GLY A 56 -0.18 4.57 -1.52
CA GLY A 56 0.21 4.95 -2.88
C GLY A 56 -0.86 4.56 -3.89
N ALA A 57 -2.08 5.08 -3.70
CA ALA A 57 -3.25 4.70 -4.50
C ALA A 57 -3.16 5.12 -5.98
N GLY A 58 -2.27 6.07 -6.31
CA GLY A 58 -2.05 6.52 -7.69
C GLY A 58 -3.33 7.04 -8.34
N THR A 59 -3.86 6.31 -9.32
CA THR A 59 -5.13 6.66 -9.99
C THR A 59 -6.37 6.00 -9.37
N GLY A 60 -6.21 5.22 -8.30
CA GLY A 60 -7.30 4.54 -7.59
C GLY A 60 -7.84 3.29 -8.27
N ALA A 61 -7.06 2.67 -9.16
CA ALA A 61 -7.52 1.49 -9.91
C ALA A 61 -7.80 0.27 -9.01
N ILE A 62 -7.00 0.07 -7.96
CA ILE A 62 -7.21 -1.01 -6.98
C ILE A 62 -8.43 -0.71 -6.13
N SER A 63 -8.53 0.52 -5.59
CA SER A 63 -9.67 0.98 -4.81
C SER A 63 -11.00 0.83 -5.58
N GLN A 64 -11.01 1.20 -6.87
CA GLN A 64 -12.19 1.00 -7.72
C GLN A 64 -12.56 -0.48 -7.84
N ALA A 65 -11.59 -1.35 -8.11
CA ALA A 65 -11.85 -2.78 -8.24
C ALA A 65 -12.33 -3.43 -6.94
N LEU A 66 -11.90 -2.93 -5.79
CA LEU A 66 -12.38 -3.39 -4.48
C LEU A 66 -13.86 -3.05 -4.30
N THR A 67 -14.27 -1.82 -4.60
CA THR A 67 -15.67 -1.42 -4.51
C THR A 67 -16.55 -2.12 -5.56
N ASP A 68 -16.05 -2.30 -6.77
CA ASP A 68 -16.72 -3.10 -7.82
C ASP A 68 -16.89 -4.57 -7.40
N SER A 69 -16.07 -5.05 -6.47
CA SER A 69 -16.14 -6.40 -5.90
C SER A 69 -16.99 -6.49 -4.62
N GLY A 70 -17.62 -5.39 -4.20
CA GLY A 70 -18.55 -5.34 -3.09
C GLY A 70 -18.01 -4.76 -1.78
N LEU A 71 -16.77 -4.25 -1.76
CA LEU A 71 -16.29 -3.51 -0.58
C LEU A 71 -17.04 -2.16 -0.51
N PRO A 72 -17.67 -1.82 0.62
CA PRO A 72 -18.32 -0.52 0.78
C PRO A 72 -17.31 0.63 0.61
N PRO A 73 -17.62 1.68 -0.16
CA PRO A 73 -16.69 2.81 -0.37
C PRO A 73 -16.21 3.45 0.93
N GLU A 74 -17.08 3.53 1.94
CA GLU A 74 -16.75 4.08 3.27
C GLU A 74 -15.78 3.21 4.06
N ALA A 75 -15.62 1.93 3.73
CA ALA A 75 -14.61 1.04 4.29
C ALA A 75 -13.25 1.19 3.60
N MET A 76 -13.17 1.97 2.50
CA MET A 76 -11.94 2.19 1.78
C MET A 76 -11.24 3.47 2.22
N MET A 77 -9.94 3.38 2.52
CA MET A 77 -9.09 4.51 2.82
C MET A 77 -7.86 4.51 1.91
N MET A 78 -7.63 5.61 1.22
CA MET A 78 -6.49 5.81 0.34
C MET A 78 -5.51 6.81 0.95
N ILE A 79 -4.22 6.48 0.97
CA ILE A 79 -3.14 7.38 1.41
C ILE A 79 -2.24 7.64 0.22
N GLU A 80 -2.12 8.91 -0.18
CA GLU A 80 -1.34 9.35 -1.32
C GLU A 80 -0.45 10.54 -0.92
N LEU A 81 0.84 10.44 -1.22
CA LEU A 81 1.82 11.47 -0.87
C LEU A 81 1.80 12.64 -1.87
N ASP A 82 1.62 12.33 -3.17
CA ASP A 82 1.58 13.36 -4.20
C ASP A 82 0.28 14.17 -4.10
N ARG A 83 0.43 15.48 -3.98
CA ARG A 83 -0.68 16.40 -3.79
C ARG A 83 -1.66 16.41 -4.96
N SER A 84 -1.16 16.32 -6.19
CA SER A 84 -2.00 16.34 -7.38
C SER A 84 -2.82 15.07 -7.52
N LEU A 85 -2.20 13.91 -7.24
CA LEU A 85 -2.91 12.63 -7.21
C LEU A 85 -3.92 12.56 -6.06
N PHE A 86 -3.58 13.09 -4.88
CA PHE A 86 -4.52 13.20 -3.77
C PHE A 86 -5.77 14.02 -4.17
N GLU A 87 -5.59 15.19 -4.79
CA GLU A 87 -6.71 16.05 -5.22
C GLU A 87 -7.55 15.34 -6.28
N TYR A 88 -6.94 14.68 -7.26
CA TYR A 88 -7.61 13.85 -8.25
C TYR A 88 -8.42 12.71 -7.60
N LEU A 89 -7.84 11.97 -6.66
CA LEU A 89 -8.52 10.87 -5.97
C LEU A 89 -9.72 11.36 -5.17
N ARG A 90 -9.57 12.48 -4.46
CA ARG A 90 -10.66 13.06 -3.65
C ARG A 90 -11.85 13.49 -4.50
N GLU A 91 -11.61 14.03 -5.69
CA GLU A 91 -12.67 14.40 -6.63
C GLU A 91 -13.34 13.15 -7.24
N ARG A 92 -12.53 12.16 -7.60
CA ARG A 92 -13.00 10.94 -8.27
C ARG A 92 -13.76 10.00 -7.32
N PHE A 93 -13.37 9.93 -6.06
CA PHE A 93 -13.90 9.00 -5.06
C PHE A 93 -14.45 9.73 -3.83
N PRO A 94 -15.51 10.55 -3.98
CA PRO A 94 -16.01 11.39 -2.89
C PRO A 94 -16.58 10.60 -1.70
N GLN A 95 -16.91 9.33 -1.89
CA GLN A 95 -17.44 8.44 -0.85
C GLN A 95 -16.34 7.67 -0.10
N MET A 96 -15.12 7.69 -0.62
CA MET A 96 -13.98 7.03 0.02
C MET A 96 -13.20 8.04 0.87
N ARG A 97 -12.48 7.52 1.85
CA ARG A 97 -11.60 8.36 2.65
C ARG A 97 -10.25 8.52 1.94
N VAL A 98 -9.95 9.71 1.45
CA VAL A 98 -8.66 10.03 0.81
C VAL A 98 -7.87 10.97 1.71
N VAL A 99 -6.61 10.63 1.98
CA VAL A 99 -5.71 11.38 2.86
C VAL A 99 -4.40 11.68 2.15
N ASN A 100 -3.99 12.96 2.14
CA ASN A 100 -2.64 13.32 1.73
C ASN A 100 -1.68 13.05 2.87
N GLY A 101 -0.82 12.04 2.72
CA GLY A 101 0.03 11.59 3.81
C GLY A 101 1.17 10.67 3.39
N ASP A 102 2.12 10.53 4.30
CA ASP A 102 3.28 9.66 4.17
C ASP A 102 2.98 8.27 4.76
N ALA A 103 3.11 7.22 3.96
CA ALA A 103 2.88 5.82 4.37
C ALA A 103 3.78 5.37 5.55
N THR A 104 4.93 6.00 5.74
CA THR A 104 5.80 5.74 6.91
C THR A 104 5.22 6.25 8.23
N ARG A 105 4.09 6.94 8.20
CA ARG A 105 3.35 7.46 9.35
C ARG A 105 1.91 6.93 9.42
N LEU A 106 1.67 5.76 8.84
CA LEU A 106 0.33 5.19 8.72
C LEU A 106 -0.44 5.16 10.05
N VAL A 107 0.18 4.67 11.13
CA VAL A 107 -0.48 4.54 12.44
C VAL A 107 -0.93 5.90 12.99
N ASP A 108 -0.11 6.93 12.83
CA ASP A 108 -0.49 8.29 13.22
C ASP A 108 -1.64 8.84 12.39
N ILE A 109 -1.60 8.59 11.07
CA ILE A 109 -2.67 8.99 10.15
C ILE A 109 -3.99 8.33 10.54
N LEU A 110 -3.98 7.01 10.78
CA LEU A 110 -5.18 6.28 11.21
C LEU A 110 -5.78 6.84 12.50
N ARG A 111 -4.93 7.12 13.48
CA ARG A 111 -5.35 7.75 14.75
C ARG A 111 -5.99 9.12 14.53
N GLN A 112 -5.36 9.98 13.73
CA GLN A 112 -5.86 11.32 13.40
C GLN A 112 -7.20 11.27 12.65
N GLN A 113 -7.40 10.24 11.84
CA GLN A 113 -8.62 10.02 11.07
C GLN A 113 -9.73 9.27 11.86
N GLY A 114 -9.48 8.91 13.12
CA GLY A 114 -10.42 8.15 13.93
C GLY A 114 -10.73 6.76 13.37
N VAL A 115 -9.77 6.14 12.67
CA VAL A 115 -9.93 4.79 12.13
C VAL A 115 -9.73 3.78 13.26
N GLY A 116 -10.66 2.85 13.40
CA GLY A 116 -10.59 1.75 14.36
C GLY A 116 -9.73 0.61 13.85
N GLU A 117 -10.35 -0.45 13.39
CA GLU A 117 -9.63 -1.65 12.94
C GLU A 117 -9.33 -1.63 11.43
N VAL A 118 -8.16 -2.11 11.06
CA VAL A 118 -7.74 -2.31 9.67
C VAL A 118 -7.65 -3.79 9.38
N GLY A 119 -8.45 -4.28 8.43
CA GLY A 119 -8.42 -5.68 8.00
C GLY A 119 -7.28 -5.96 7.03
N THR A 120 -7.06 -5.09 6.06
CA THR A 120 -5.98 -5.22 5.07
C THR A 120 -5.31 -3.88 4.79
N VAL A 121 -3.98 -3.90 4.73
CA VAL A 121 -3.17 -2.82 4.14
C VAL A 121 -2.68 -3.29 2.78
N ILE A 122 -2.97 -2.54 1.72
CA ILE A 122 -2.51 -2.79 0.35
C ILE A 122 -1.43 -1.76 0.03
N SER A 123 -0.28 -2.20 -0.49
CA SER A 123 0.78 -1.29 -0.91
C SER A 123 0.98 -1.36 -2.43
N GLY A 124 0.80 -0.21 -3.07
CA GLY A 124 1.14 0.06 -4.47
C GLY A 124 2.51 0.72 -4.64
N LEU A 125 3.24 0.86 -3.56
CA LEU A 125 4.52 1.56 -3.54
C LEU A 125 5.62 0.76 -4.24
N PRO A 126 6.58 1.41 -4.92
CA PRO A 126 7.66 0.75 -5.66
C PRO A 126 8.76 0.24 -4.72
N MET A 127 8.41 -0.68 -3.82
CA MET A 127 9.27 -1.15 -2.72
C MET A 127 10.63 -1.65 -3.20
N VAL A 128 10.71 -2.30 -4.36
CA VAL A 128 11.98 -2.81 -4.94
C VAL A 128 13.02 -1.72 -5.10
N ASN A 129 12.59 -0.50 -5.40
CA ASN A 129 13.47 0.64 -5.69
C ASN A 129 13.69 1.55 -4.47
N MET A 130 13.06 1.23 -3.33
CA MET A 130 13.19 2.03 -2.11
C MET A 130 14.38 1.57 -1.25
N PRO A 131 15.06 2.50 -0.56
CA PRO A 131 16.03 2.14 0.47
C PRO A 131 15.41 1.25 1.56
N LEU A 132 16.20 0.30 2.10
CA LEU A 132 15.71 -0.68 3.07
C LEU A 132 15.09 -0.04 4.32
N ALA A 133 15.59 1.11 4.75
CA ALA A 133 15.03 1.85 5.90
C ALA A 133 13.56 2.27 5.66
N PHE A 134 13.22 2.70 4.42
CA PHE A 134 11.84 3.05 4.05
C PHE A 134 10.95 1.83 3.91
N GLN A 135 11.47 0.77 3.25
CA GLN A 135 10.76 -0.50 3.18
C GLN A 135 10.39 -0.98 4.58
N ARG A 136 11.36 -0.95 5.52
CA ARG A 136 11.15 -1.31 6.92
C ARG A 136 10.07 -0.46 7.57
N ALA A 137 10.18 0.86 7.49
CA ALA A 137 9.23 1.78 8.11
C ALA A 137 7.80 1.54 7.59
N ILE A 138 7.61 1.38 6.27
CA ILE A 138 6.29 1.13 5.68
C ILE A 138 5.74 -0.23 6.14
N VAL A 139 6.56 -1.28 6.16
CA VAL A 139 6.12 -2.62 6.58
C VAL A 139 5.77 -2.65 8.07
N GLU A 140 6.60 -2.05 8.92
CA GLU A 140 6.35 -1.95 10.37
C GLU A 140 5.05 -1.19 10.65
N GLN A 141 4.83 -0.06 10.00
CA GLN A 141 3.60 0.72 10.11
C GLN A 141 2.38 -0.05 9.58
N GLY A 142 2.52 -0.70 8.41
CA GLY A 142 1.45 -1.52 7.84
C GLY A 142 1.05 -2.67 8.77
N LEU A 143 2.02 -3.43 9.26
CA LEU A 143 1.75 -4.55 10.16
C LEU A 143 1.29 -4.10 11.55
N ALA A 144 1.74 -2.93 12.03
CA ALA A 144 1.25 -2.36 13.30
C ALA A 144 -0.21 -1.91 13.23
N ALA A 145 -0.67 -1.50 12.04
CA ALA A 145 -2.04 -1.05 11.81
C ALA A 145 -3.07 -2.18 11.71
N ILE A 146 -2.64 -3.38 11.33
CA ILE A 146 -3.53 -4.50 10.98
C ILE A 146 -4.07 -5.18 12.25
N ALA A 147 -5.39 -5.39 12.26
CA ALA A 147 -6.09 -6.16 13.28
C ALA A 147 -5.69 -7.66 13.24
N PRO A 148 -5.91 -8.42 14.33
CA PRO A 148 -5.68 -9.86 14.33
C PRO A 148 -6.38 -10.57 13.17
N GLY A 149 -5.68 -11.46 12.48
CA GLY A 149 -6.19 -12.18 11.31
C GLY A 149 -6.07 -11.44 9.98
N GLY A 150 -5.79 -10.14 9.98
CA GLY A 150 -5.57 -9.33 8.79
C GLY A 150 -4.24 -9.59 8.10
N CYS A 151 -3.95 -8.84 7.05
CA CYS A 151 -2.69 -8.99 6.30
C CYS A 151 -2.28 -7.69 5.58
N MET A 152 -1.00 -7.62 5.23
CA MET A 152 -0.49 -6.65 4.28
C MET A 152 -0.30 -7.30 2.92
N LEU A 153 -0.83 -6.67 1.88
CA LEU A 153 -0.65 -7.08 0.48
C LEU A 153 0.29 -6.09 -0.22
N GLN A 154 1.25 -6.62 -0.95
CA GLN A 154 2.13 -5.85 -1.82
C GLN A 154 2.03 -6.40 -3.23
N TYR A 155 1.68 -5.59 -4.21
CA TYR A 155 1.80 -6.01 -5.60
C TYR A 155 3.07 -5.44 -6.24
N SER A 156 3.60 -6.17 -7.21
CA SER A 156 4.85 -5.82 -7.88
C SER A 156 4.88 -6.39 -9.29
N TYR A 157 5.67 -5.77 -10.16
CA TYR A 157 6.02 -6.29 -11.48
C TYR A 157 7.32 -7.11 -11.46
N SER A 158 7.85 -7.38 -10.27
CA SER A 158 9.00 -8.26 -10.05
C SER A 158 8.51 -9.69 -9.77
N PRO A 159 9.19 -10.72 -10.32
CA PRO A 159 8.90 -12.11 -9.97
C PRO A 159 9.40 -12.49 -8.57
N ILE A 160 10.24 -11.65 -7.96
CA ILE A 160 10.81 -11.84 -6.63
C ILE A 160 10.04 -10.95 -5.64
N ALA A 161 9.92 -11.43 -4.39
CA ALA A 161 9.31 -10.65 -3.32
C ALA A 161 9.97 -9.27 -3.18
N PRO A 162 9.21 -8.18 -3.34
CA PRO A 162 9.78 -6.83 -3.37
C PRO A 162 10.33 -6.37 -2.01
N ILE A 163 9.89 -7.01 -0.94
CA ILE A 163 10.30 -6.72 0.43
C ILE A 163 11.12 -7.90 0.96
N PRO A 164 12.34 -7.68 1.45
CA PRO A 164 13.21 -8.75 1.92
C PRO A 164 12.76 -9.28 3.29
N ALA A 165 11.80 -10.19 3.30
CA ALA A 165 11.10 -10.69 4.47
C ALA A 165 12.06 -11.14 5.61
N LYS A 166 13.12 -11.90 5.29
CA LYS A 166 14.13 -12.35 6.27
C LYS A 166 14.83 -11.20 7.00
N LYS A 167 15.10 -10.07 6.28
CA LYS A 167 15.75 -8.90 6.88
C LYS A 167 14.80 -8.10 7.77
N LEU A 168 13.51 -8.26 7.58
CA LEU A 168 12.46 -7.52 8.32
C LEU A 168 11.74 -8.38 9.37
N GLY A 169 12.06 -9.66 9.48
CA GLY A 169 11.43 -10.56 10.46
C GLY A 169 9.94 -10.78 10.21
N VAL A 170 9.55 -10.87 8.94
CA VAL A 170 8.14 -11.06 8.54
C VAL A 170 7.98 -12.32 7.68
N ASP A 171 6.81 -12.93 7.74
CA ASP A 171 6.44 -14.01 6.83
C ASP A 171 5.95 -13.45 5.51
N VAL A 172 6.35 -14.10 4.41
CA VAL A 172 5.96 -13.72 3.05
C VAL A 172 5.46 -14.92 2.27
N LYS A 173 4.37 -14.72 1.54
CA LYS A 173 3.81 -15.72 0.64
C LYS A 173 3.40 -15.08 -0.69
N LEU A 174 3.83 -15.66 -1.81
CA LEU A 174 3.26 -15.35 -3.12
C LEU A 174 1.82 -15.90 -3.15
N VAL A 175 0.83 -15.02 -3.29
CA VAL A 175 -0.58 -15.41 -3.28
C VAL A 175 -1.22 -15.36 -4.66
N LYS A 176 -0.65 -14.58 -5.59
CA LYS A 176 -1.14 -14.54 -6.97
C LYS A 176 -0.02 -14.18 -7.93
N PHE A 177 -0.02 -14.82 -9.12
CA PHE A 177 0.76 -14.45 -10.28
C PHE A 177 -0.21 -14.06 -11.40
N VAL A 178 -0.08 -12.85 -11.96
CA VAL A 178 -1.04 -12.28 -12.89
C VAL A 178 -0.39 -12.15 -14.27
N LEU A 179 -0.45 -13.23 -15.05
CA LEU A 179 0.11 -13.29 -16.41
C LEU A 179 -0.57 -12.32 -17.39
N ARG A 180 -1.88 -12.09 -17.21
CA ARG A 180 -2.66 -11.19 -18.07
C ARG A 180 -2.40 -9.70 -17.82
N ASN A 181 -1.57 -9.37 -16.85
CA ASN A 181 -1.05 -8.03 -16.68
C ASN A 181 0.16 -7.84 -17.60
N LEU A 182 0.35 -6.65 -18.15
CA LEU A 182 1.51 -6.35 -18.99
C LEU A 182 2.26 -5.13 -18.41
N PRO A 183 3.49 -5.35 -17.91
CA PRO A 183 4.17 -6.63 -17.70
C PRO A 183 3.46 -7.52 -16.66
N PRO A 184 3.75 -8.84 -16.63
CA PRO A 184 3.20 -9.72 -15.61
C PRO A 184 3.44 -9.20 -14.20
N ALA A 185 2.48 -9.43 -13.31
CA ALA A 185 2.53 -8.92 -11.95
C ALA A 185 2.38 -10.03 -10.91
N THR A 186 2.84 -9.76 -9.71
CA THR A 186 2.77 -10.64 -8.55
C THR A 186 2.05 -9.95 -7.41
N VAL A 187 1.32 -10.70 -6.59
CA VAL A 187 0.72 -10.23 -5.34
C VAL A 187 1.31 -11.06 -4.21
N TRP A 188 1.89 -10.39 -3.25
CA TRP A 188 2.55 -10.96 -2.09
C TRP A 188 1.78 -10.60 -0.83
N ARG A 189 1.64 -11.57 0.08
CA ARG A 189 1.04 -11.38 1.39
C ARG A 189 2.13 -11.41 2.45
N TYR A 190 2.14 -10.40 3.31
CA TYR A 190 3.03 -10.28 4.45
C TYR A 190 2.23 -10.35 5.74
N ARG A 191 2.78 -11.04 6.74
CA ARG A 191 2.24 -11.14 8.10
C ARG A 191 3.38 -11.03 9.10
N ARG A 192 3.06 -10.77 10.34
CA ARG A 192 4.04 -10.94 11.42
C ARG A 192 4.49 -12.40 11.46
N ALA A 193 5.78 -12.65 11.66
CA ALA A 193 6.26 -14.00 11.89
C ALA A 193 5.66 -14.52 13.21
N ASP A 194 5.12 -15.73 13.16
CA ASP A 194 4.59 -16.40 14.35
C ASP A 194 5.75 -16.58 15.34
N GLY A 195 5.69 -15.90 16.49
CA GLY A 195 6.74 -15.89 17.52
C GLY A 195 7.31 -14.50 17.88
N ALA A 196 6.92 -13.42 17.21
CA ALA A 196 7.37 -12.05 17.51
C ALA A 196 6.42 -11.27 18.44
N GLY A 197 5.64 -11.98 19.26
CA GLY A 197 4.64 -11.38 20.14
C GLY A 197 4.47 -12.19 21.43
N SER A 198 5.48 -12.20 22.28
CA SER A 198 5.34 -12.56 23.70
C SER A 198 6.16 -11.61 24.55
#